data_bfd5ac50718c68fe45e3597a87f71773
#
_entry.id   bfd5ac50718c68fe45e3597a87f71773
#
_cell.length_a   1.000
_cell.length_b   1.000
_cell.length_c   1.000
_cell.angle_alpha   90.00
_cell.angle_beta   90.00
_cell.angle_gamma   90.00
#
_symmetry.space_group_name_H-M   'P 1'
#
loop_
_entity.id
_entity.type
_entity.pdbx_description
1 polymer ?
#
loop_
_entity_poly.entity_id
_entity_poly.type
_entity_poly.pdbx_seq_one_letter_code
_entity_poly.pdbx_strand_id
1 'polypeptide(L)'
;GCGINREGKPLPLLASRINRAFSFYQKQKKVNDKDLKFITSGGQGPDEVISESLSMIKYLLEKGIRDEEILMEDKSVNTYENMNNSKMIIDSLSENANILFSTSDFHVFRSGLMARRLKMKAIGIGAKTKWHFYPNATVREFVGLLTKHKTKQLMVILGMLLVYIVETIIVYAF
;
A
#
# COMPACT_ATOMS: atom_id res chain seq x y z
N GLY A 1 -5.23 -4.09 -4.85
CA GLY A 1 -5.99 -4.92 -3.94
C GLY A 1 -5.32 -6.22 -3.63
N CYS A 2 -5.77 -6.84 -2.57
CA CYS A 2 -5.38 -8.19 -2.20
C CYS A 2 -6.49 -9.20 -2.44
N GLY A 3 -7.66 -8.68 -2.80
CA GLY A 3 -8.85 -9.44 -3.13
C GLY A 3 -9.61 -10.03 -1.94
N ILE A 4 -10.84 -10.33 -2.23
CA ILE A 4 -11.77 -11.04 -1.35
C ILE A 4 -12.25 -12.32 -2.04
N ASN A 5 -12.78 -13.25 -1.28
CA ASN A 5 -13.36 -14.47 -1.85
C ASN A 5 -14.83 -14.22 -2.28
N ARG A 6 -15.46 -15.22 -2.89
CA ARG A 6 -16.87 -15.15 -3.33
C ARG A 6 -17.88 -14.96 -2.19
N GLU A 7 -17.50 -15.22 -0.95
CA GLU A 7 -18.32 -14.99 0.25
C GLU A 7 -18.09 -13.58 0.82
N GLY A 8 -17.28 -12.73 0.18
CA GLY A 8 -16.92 -11.41 0.67
C GLY A 8 -15.94 -11.39 1.84
N LYS A 9 -15.25 -12.51 2.12
CA LYS A 9 -14.23 -12.58 3.18
C LYS A 9 -12.84 -12.22 2.65
N PRO A 10 -11.98 -11.58 3.46
CA PRO A 10 -10.62 -11.25 3.07
C PRO A 10 -9.81 -12.49 2.68
N LEU A 11 -9.12 -12.48 1.54
CA LEU A 11 -8.13 -13.50 1.23
C LEU A 11 -6.95 -13.47 2.22
N PRO A 12 -6.18 -14.56 2.35
CA PRO A 12 -5.14 -14.68 3.38
C PRO A 12 -4.14 -13.50 3.43
N LEU A 13 -3.81 -12.92 2.28
CA LEU A 13 -2.90 -11.79 2.21
C LEU A 13 -3.54 -10.52 2.78
N LEU A 14 -4.81 -10.26 2.48
CA LEU A 14 -5.56 -9.13 3.05
C LEU A 14 -5.77 -9.33 4.55
N ALA A 15 -6.18 -10.53 4.97
CA ALA A 15 -6.35 -10.88 6.38
C ALA A 15 -5.04 -10.69 7.19
N SER A 16 -3.87 -11.03 6.62
CA SER A 16 -2.57 -10.79 7.24
C SER A 16 -2.31 -9.30 7.50
N ARG A 17 -2.66 -8.43 6.54
CA ARG A 17 -2.53 -6.96 6.70
C ARG A 17 -3.45 -6.44 7.80
N ILE A 18 -4.71 -6.88 7.82
CA ILE A 18 -5.67 -6.47 8.85
C ILE A 18 -5.19 -6.94 10.23
N ASN A 19 -4.75 -8.19 10.35
CA ASN A 19 -4.22 -8.73 11.61
C ASN A 19 -2.98 -7.98 12.10
N ARG A 20 -2.13 -7.50 11.19
CA ARG A 20 -0.96 -6.69 11.54
C ARG A 20 -1.37 -5.34 12.13
N ALA A 21 -2.34 -4.65 11.50
CA ALA A 21 -2.90 -3.41 12.01
C ALA A 21 -3.60 -3.62 13.37
N PHE A 22 -4.41 -4.68 13.48
CA PHE A 22 -5.12 -5.03 14.72
C PHE A 22 -4.16 -5.33 15.89
N SER A 23 -3.08 -6.07 15.64
CA SER A 23 -2.06 -6.34 16.67
C SER A 23 -1.37 -5.05 17.14
N PHE A 24 -1.16 -4.08 16.25
CA PHE A 24 -0.63 -2.77 16.61
C PHE A 24 -1.65 -1.98 17.45
N TYR A 25 -2.91 -1.93 17.00
CA TYR A 25 -4.00 -1.29 17.74
C TYR A 25 -4.11 -1.82 19.18
N GLN A 26 -4.13 -3.14 19.36
CA GLN A 26 -4.20 -3.76 20.70
C GLN A 26 -3.04 -3.34 21.61
N LYS A 27 -1.82 -3.24 21.05
CA LYS A 27 -0.65 -2.78 21.80
C LYS A 27 -0.76 -1.33 22.21
N GLN A 28 -1.22 -0.46 21.28
CA GLN A 28 -1.39 0.97 21.56
C GLN A 28 -2.49 1.22 22.60
N LYS A 29 -3.61 0.50 22.50
CA LYS A 29 -4.72 0.62 23.44
C LYS A 29 -4.35 0.22 24.88
N LYS A 30 -3.41 -0.70 25.05
CA LYS A 30 -2.87 -1.08 26.37
C LYS A 30 -1.95 -0.03 26.99
N VAL A 31 -1.26 0.78 26.16
CA VAL A 31 -0.28 1.76 26.60
C VAL A 31 -0.92 3.14 26.81
N ASN A 32 -1.83 3.49 25.93
CA ASN A 32 -2.54 4.77 25.93
C ASN A 32 -3.98 4.52 25.50
N ASP A 33 -4.93 4.91 26.32
CA ASP A 33 -6.36 4.88 25.99
C ASP A 33 -6.73 6.08 25.06
N LYS A 34 -5.95 6.24 23.97
CA LYS A 34 -6.21 7.27 22.97
C LYS A 34 -7.33 6.85 22.03
N ASP A 35 -8.02 7.82 21.47
CA ASP A 35 -8.99 7.64 20.40
C ASP A 35 -8.28 7.12 19.13
N LEU A 36 -8.21 5.80 19.00
CA LEU A 36 -7.61 5.11 17.87
C LEU A 36 -8.71 4.73 16.87
N LYS A 37 -8.54 5.09 15.61
CA LYS A 37 -9.48 4.74 14.55
C LYS A 37 -8.80 3.92 13.47
N PHE A 38 -9.57 3.01 12.88
CA PHE A 38 -9.20 2.33 11.65
C PHE A 38 -9.76 3.09 10.45
N ILE A 39 -8.98 3.14 9.38
CA ILE A 39 -9.50 3.48 8.06
C ILE A 39 -9.28 2.24 7.19
N THR A 40 -10.37 1.63 6.76
CA THR A 40 -10.35 0.53 5.80
C THR A 40 -10.42 1.13 4.40
N SER A 41 -9.45 0.85 3.54
CA SER A 41 -9.35 1.48 2.22
C SER A 41 -9.17 0.44 1.13
N GLY A 42 -10.09 0.48 0.17
CA GLY A 42 -10.12 -0.37 -1.01
C GLY A 42 -11.51 -0.47 -1.61
N GLY A 43 -11.63 -0.10 -2.88
CA GLY A 43 -12.89 -0.17 -3.61
C GLY A 43 -13.29 -1.59 -3.97
N GLN A 44 -14.29 -1.71 -4.80
CA GLN A 44 -14.81 -2.99 -5.29
C GLN A 44 -14.18 -3.29 -6.66
N GLY A 45 -13.52 -4.42 -6.76
CA GLY A 45 -13.03 -4.94 -8.03
C GLY A 45 -14.18 -5.48 -8.90
N PRO A 46 -13.97 -5.63 -10.23
CA PRO A 46 -15.03 -6.05 -11.16
C PRO A 46 -15.61 -7.44 -10.83
N ASP A 47 -14.82 -8.32 -10.24
CA ASP A 47 -15.21 -9.69 -9.88
C ASP A 47 -15.53 -9.85 -8.38
N GLU A 48 -15.61 -8.75 -7.63
CA GLU A 48 -15.82 -8.76 -6.20
C GLU A 48 -17.29 -8.49 -5.84
N VAL A 49 -17.82 -9.24 -4.89
CA VAL A 49 -19.23 -9.11 -4.44
C VAL A 49 -19.48 -7.91 -3.55
N ILE A 50 -18.44 -7.41 -2.88
CA ILE A 50 -18.44 -6.20 -2.05
C ILE A 50 -17.09 -5.50 -2.19
N SER A 51 -16.96 -4.26 -1.68
CA SER A 51 -15.65 -3.59 -1.65
C SER A 51 -14.69 -4.28 -0.67
N GLU A 52 -13.38 -4.22 -0.95
CA GLU A 52 -12.35 -4.69 -0.01
C GLU A 52 -12.49 -3.98 1.34
N SER A 53 -12.81 -2.69 1.35
CA SER A 53 -13.04 -1.90 2.55
C SER A 53 -14.16 -2.48 3.41
N LEU A 54 -15.32 -2.79 2.83
CA LEU A 54 -16.44 -3.40 3.56
C LEU A 54 -16.09 -4.79 4.11
N SER A 55 -15.34 -5.58 3.34
CA SER A 55 -14.82 -6.87 3.80
C SER A 55 -13.91 -6.74 5.03
N MET A 56 -13.04 -5.71 5.03
CA MET A 56 -12.17 -5.40 6.17
C MET A 56 -12.94 -4.95 7.39
N ILE A 57 -14.01 -4.15 7.21
CA ILE A 57 -14.90 -3.73 8.31
C ILE A 57 -15.51 -4.96 8.99
N LYS A 58 -16.16 -5.84 8.22
CA LYS A 58 -16.76 -7.07 8.76
C LYS A 58 -15.76 -7.88 9.57
N TYR A 59 -14.55 -8.03 9.04
CA TYR A 59 -13.48 -8.77 9.71
C TYR A 59 -13.00 -8.11 11.00
N LEU A 60 -12.97 -6.77 11.08
CA LEU A 60 -12.61 -6.03 12.30
C LEU A 60 -13.72 -6.08 13.35
N LEU A 61 -14.99 -6.00 12.94
CA LEU A 61 -16.15 -6.17 13.83
C LEU A 61 -16.18 -7.57 14.47
N GLU A 62 -15.89 -8.63 13.71
CA GLU A 62 -15.73 -10.00 14.23
C GLU A 62 -14.60 -10.11 15.27
N LYS A 63 -13.61 -9.22 15.24
CA LYS A 63 -12.52 -9.12 16.21
C LYS A 63 -12.84 -8.24 17.43
N GLY A 64 -14.05 -7.70 17.50
CA GLY A 64 -14.51 -6.87 18.60
C GLY A 64 -14.11 -5.41 18.53
N ILE A 65 -13.70 -4.90 17.36
CA ILE A 65 -13.57 -3.46 17.13
C ILE A 65 -14.97 -2.88 16.98
N ARG A 66 -15.23 -1.73 17.61
CA ARG A 66 -16.52 -1.07 17.55
C ARG A 66 -16.68 -0.34 16.21
N ASP A 67 -17.90 -0.29 15.70
CA ASP A 67 -18.20 0.33 14.40
C ASP A 67 -17.79 1.83 14.37
N GLU A 68 -17.98 2.55 15.46
CA GLU A 68 -17.57 3.95 15.61
C GLU A 68 -16.04 4.19 15.55
N GLU A 69 -15.24 3.14 15.69
CA GLU A 69 -13.78 3.17 15.56
C GLU A 69 -13.31 2.90 14.13
N ILE A 70 -14.23 2.63 13.18
CA ILE A 70 -13.90 2.24 11.81
C ILE A 70 -14.47 3.25 10.82
N LEU A 71 -13.63 3.74 9.93
CA LEU A 71 -13.99 4.63 8.83
C LEU A 71 -13.78 3.89 7.51
N MET A 72 -14.74 4.01 6.60
CA MET A 72 -14.73 3.34 5.31
C MET A 72 -14.24 4.26 4.20
N GLU A 73 -13.33 3.75 3.37
CA GLU A 73 -12.95 4.31 2.08
C GLU A 73 -13.10 3.21 1.02
N ASP A 74 -14.09 3.28 0.17
CA ASP A 74 -14.48 2.24 -0.78
C ASP A 74 -14.48 2.70 -2.26
N LYS A 75 -13.91 3.87 -2.54
CA LYS A 75 -13.93 4.48 -3.89
C LYS A 75 -12.63 4.28 -4.67
N SER A 76 -11.57 3.90 -3.99
CA SER A 76 -10.24 3.77 -4.58
C SER A 76 -10.12 2.52 -5.46
N VAL A 77 -9.47 2.67 -6.61
CA VAL A 77 -9.19 1.58 -7.56
C VAL A 77 -7.68 1.23 -7.67
N ASN A 78 -6.83 1.99 -6.99
CA ASN A 78 -5.37 1.77 -6.98
C ASN A 78 -4.74 2.29 -5.68
N THR A 79 -3.46 1.92 -5.46
CA THR A 79 -2.75 2.26 -4.22
C THR A 79 -2.59 3.77 -3.99
N TYR A 80 -2.47 4.57 -5.05
CA TYR A 80 -2.39 6.02 -4.90
C TYR A 80 -3.71 6.59 -4.38
N GLU A 81 -4.81 6.16 -4.96
CA GLU A 81 -6.15 6.58 -4.54
C GLU A 81 -6.47 6.11 -3.12
N ASN A 82 -6.09 4.86 -2.75
CA ASN A 82 -6.22 4.38 -1.37
C ASN A 82 -5.58 5.37 -0.39
N MET A 83 -4.33 5.79 -0.66
CA MET A 83 -3.62 6.72 0.21
C MET A 83 -4.21 8.13 0.17
N ASN A 84 -4.57 8.63 -1.03
CA ASN A 84 -5.11 9.98 -1.19
C ASN A 84 -6.48 10.12 -0.54
N ASN A 85 -7.38 9.18 -0.78
CA ASN A 85 -8.74 9.22 -0.23
C ASN A 85 -8.72 9.02 1.29
N SER A 86 -7.88 8.10 1.80
CA SER A 86 -7.65 7.96 3.24
C SER A 86 -7.11 9.25 3.85
N LYS A 87 -6.18 9.95 3.16
CA LYS A 87 -5.68 11.25 3.61
C LYS A 87 -6.79 12.28 3.72
N MET A 88 -7.69 12.36 2.74
CA MET A 88 -8.83 13.30 2.80
C MET A 88 -9.72 13.04 4.02
N ILE A 89 -9.97 11.78 4.36
CA ILE A 89 -10.73 11.41 5.57
C ILE A 89 -9.95 11.84 6.81
N ILE A 90 -8.65 11.59 6.88
CA ILE A 90 -7.81 11.95 8.04
C ILE A 90 -7.77 13.46 8.22
N ASP A 91 -7.54 14.22 7.16
CA ASP A 91 -7.45 15.68 7.19
C ASP A 91 -8.79 16.33 7.66
N SER A 92 -9.94 15.67 7.38
CA SER A 92 -11.24 16.12 7.87
C SER A 92 -11.46 15.87 9.37
N LEU A 93 -10.70 14.95 9.97
CA LEU A 93 -10.82 14.59 11.38
C LEU A 93 -9.81 15.31 12.26
N SER A 94 -8.58 15.47 11.79
CA SER A 94 -7.48 16.08 12.55
C SER A 94 -6.32 16.47 11.66
N GLU A 95 -5.86 17.72 11.77
CA GLU A 95 -4.68 18.21 11.05
C GLU A 95 -3.35 17.55 11.50
N ASN A 96 -3.31 17.03 12.71
CA ASN A 96 -2.09 16.47 13.32
C ASN A 96 -2.23 15.00 13.72
N ALA A 97 -2.95 14.22 12.95
CA ALA A 97 -3.09 12.79 13.20
C ALA A 97 -1.76 12.05 13.04
N ASN A 98 -1.45 11.17 14.00
CA ASN A 98 -0.38 10.20 13.85
C ASN A 98 -0.88 9.03 13.01
N ILE A 99 -0.33 8.85 11.81
CA ILE A 99 -0.81 7.91 10.82
C ILE A 99 0.08 6.68 10.79
N LEU A 100 -0.53 5.51 10.84
CA LEU A 100 0.12 4.24 10.58
C LEU A 100 -0.65 3.50 9.48
N PHE A 101 0.04 3.03 8.46
CA PHE A 101 -0.57 2.16 7.47
C PHE A 101 0.00 0.74 7.50
N SER A 102 -0.88 -0.24 7.32
CA SER A 102 -0.50 -1.66 7.23
C SER A 102 -0.64 -2.16 5.80
N THR A 103 0.41 -2.80 5.32
CA THR A 103 0.40 -3.44 4.00
C THR A 103 1.32 -4.67 4.01
N SER A 104 1.44 -5.40 2.89
CA SER A 104 2.41 -6.49 2.80
C SER A 104 3.84 -5.94 2.90
N ASP A 105 4.73 -6.71 3.49
CA ASP A 105 6.13 -6.32 3.72
C ASP A 105 6.84 -5.88 2.43
N PHE A 106 6.70 -6.61 1.33
CA PHE A 106 7.25 -6.25 0.02
C PHE A 106 6.67 -4.94 -0.56
N HIS A 107 5.50 -4.50 -0.10
CA HIS A 107 4.79 -3.33 -0.60
C HIS A 107 5.00 -2.05 0.24
N VAL A 108 5.57 -2.18 1.45
CA VAL A 108 5.76 -1.06 2.39
C VAL A 108 6.56 0.08 1.75
N PHE A 109 7.64 -0.23 1.04
CA PHE A 109 8.50 0.78 0.43
C PHE A 109 7.73 1.63 -0.60
N ARG A 110 7.03 0.99 -1.54
CA ARG A 110 6.26 1.71 -2.57
C ARG A 110 5.12 2.52 -1.97
N SER A 111 4.41 1.98 -0.98
CA SER A 111 3.36 2.69 -0.25
C SER A 111 3.91 3.88 0.52
N GLY A 112 5.08 3.75 1.16
CA GLY A 112 5.77 4.84 1.83
C GLY A 112 6.19 5.98 0.89
N LEU A 113 6.66 5.66 -0.32
CA LEU A 113 6.93 6.67 -1.34
C LEU A 113 5.66 7.44 -1.76
N MET A 114 4.51 6.76 -1.82
CA MET A 114 3.23 7.40 -2.14
C MET A 114 2.78 8.31 -0.99
N ALA A 115 2.86 7.85 0.26
CA ALA A 115 2.57 8.66 1.42
C ALA A 115 3.41 9.95 1.46
N ARG A 116 4.74 9.83 1.18
CA ARG A 116 5.62 11.02 1.09
C ARG A 116 5.21 11.99 -0.01
N ARG A 117 4.82 11.50 -1.20
CA ARG A 117 4.32 12.37 -2.30
C ARG A 117 3.07 13.13 -1.91
N LEU A 118 2.19 12.51 -1.12
CA LEU A 118 0.99 13.11 -0.57
C LEU A 118 1.26 13.98 0.68
N LYS A 119 2.52 14.16 1.07
CA LYS A 119 2.94 14.87 2.29
C LYS A 119 2.30 14.30 3.56
N MET A 120 1.99 13.02 3.56
CA MET A 120 1.50 12.30 4.75
C MET A 120 2.67 11.94 5.66
N LYS A 121 2.60 12.35 6.93
CA LYS A 121 3.52 11.89 7.99
C LYS A 121 3.04 10.54 8.50
N ALA A 122 3.32 9.47 7.74
CA ALA A 122 2.80 8.14 8.03
C ALA A 122 3.92 7.12 8.19
N ILE A 123 3.73 6.18 9.12
CA ILE A 123 4.63 5.04 9.35
C ILE A 123 4.01 3.80 8.72
N GLY A 124 4.79 3.10 7.89
CA GLY A 124 4.36 1.85 7.28
C GLY A 124 4.77 0.64 8.10
N ILE A 125 3.86 -0.29 8.32
CA ILE A 125 4.16 -1.60 8.91
C ILE A 125 3.85 -2.72 7.93
N GLY A 126 4.79 -3.67 7.80
CA GLY A 126 4.67 -4.83 6.93
C GLY A 126 3.95 -5.99 7.61
N ALA A 127 3.02 -6.59 6.90
CA ALA A 127 2.45 -7.88 7.24
C ALA A 127 3.27 -8.99 6.57
N LYS A 128 3.65 -10.02 7.32
CA LYS A 128 4.42 -11.15 6.80
C LYS A 128 3.70 -11.83 5.65
N THR A 129 4.42 -12.08 4.59
CA THR A 129 3.94 -12.77 3.40
C THR A 129 4.64 -14.12 3.29
N LYS A 130 3.96 -15.14 2.77
CA LYS A 130 4.57 -16.45 2.52
C LYS A 130 5.70 -16.32 1.48
N TRP A 131 6.82 -16.99 1.70
CA TRP A 131 8.05 -16.84 0.92
C TRP A 131 7.89 -17.02 -0.60
N HIS A 132 7.00 -17.92 -1.04
CA HIS A 132 6.77 -18.20 -2.46
C HIS A 132 6.09 -17.05 -3.22
N PHE A 133 5.52 -16.05 -2.52
CA PHE A 133 4.99 -14.83 -3.15
C PHE A 133 6.07 -13.79 -3.46
N TYR A 134 7.23 -13.84 -2.75
CA TYR A 134 8.25 -12.79 -2.86
C TYR A 134 8.81 -12.61 -4.27
N PRO A 135 9.19 -13.65 -5.05
CA PRO A 135 9.76 -13.45 -6.37
C PRO A 135 8.84 -12.62 -7.28
N ASN A 136 7.58 -13.06 -7.42
CA ASN A 136 6.61 -12.38 -8.27
C ASN A 136 6.25 -10.98 -7.72
N ALA A 137 6.12 -10.85 -6.40
CA ALA A 137 5.84 -9.58 -5.76
C ALA A 137 6.97 -8.58 -5.98
N THR A 138 8.23 -8.98 -5.79
CA THR A 138 9.41 -8.13 -5.98
C THR A 138 9.52 -7.64 -7.41
N VAL A 139 9.34 -8.52 -8.40
CA VAL A 139 9.34 -8.13 -9.82
C VAL A 139 8.22 -7.11 -10.10
N ARG A 140 7.02 -7.35 -9.62
CA ARG A 140 5.88 -6.43 -9.79
C ARG A 140 6.14 -5.07 -9.14
N GLU A 141 6.68 -5.04 -7.93
CA GLU A 141 7.03 -3.78 -7.24
C GLU A 141 8.13 -3.04 -7.98
N PHE A 142 9.16 -3.75 -8.46
CA PHE A 142 10.24 -3.18 -9.27
C PHE A 142 9.72 -2.57 -10.58
N VAL A 143 8.93 -3.32 -11.35
CA VAL A 143 8.28 -2.82 -12.57
C VAL A 143 7.39 -1.61 -12.26
N GLY A 144 6.64 -1.64 -11.17
CA GLY A 144 5.80 -0.52 -10.73
C GLY A 144 6.59 0.74 -10.37
N LEU A 145 7.83 0.61 -9.91
CA LEU A 145 8.75 1.74 -9.70
C LEU A 145 9.33 2.25 -11.02
N LEU A 146 9.71 1.33 -11.90
CA LEU A 146 10.24 1.65 -13.22
C LEU A 146 9.24 2.42 -14.07
N THR A 147 7.99 1.98 -14.13
CA THR A 147 6.96 2.61 -14.98
C THR A 147 6.63 4.05 -14.59
N LYS A 148 6.91 4.46 -13.34
CA LYS A 148 6.69 5.84 -12.87
C LYS A 148 7.76 6.85 -13.35
N HIS A 149 8.90 6.37 -13.85
CA HIS A 149 10.04 7.21 -14.26
C HIS A 149 10.52 6.91 -15.68
N LYS A 150 9.61 6.46 -16.57
CA LYS A 150 9.91 6.04 -17.95
C LYS A 150 10.84 7.02 -18.70
N THR A 151 10.57 8.31 -18.62
CA THR A 151 11.38 9.33 -19.32
C THR A 151 12.81 9.43 -18.76
N LYS A 152 12.98 9.42 -17.44
CA LYS A 152 14.32 9.47 -16.83
C LYS A 152 15.13 8.20 -17.12
N GLN A 153 14.47 7.04 -17.11
CA GLN A 153 15.11 5.76 -17.42
C GLN A 153 15.50 5.67 -18.90
N LEU A 154 14.62 6.13 -19.80
CA LEU A 154 14.94 6.21 -21.21
C LEU A 154 16.16 7.09 -21.46
N MET A 155 16.27 8.24 -20.79
CA MET A 155 17.44 9.12 -20.89
C MET A 155 18.71 8.46 -20.37
N VAL A 156 18.66 7.68 -19.26
CA VAL A 156 19.81 6.94 -18.77
C VAL A 156 20.23 5.86 -19.76
N ILE A 157 19.30 5.09 -20.30
CA ILE A 157 19.59 4.04 -21.32
C ILE A 157 20.19 4.65 -22.58
N LEU A 158 19.64 5.76 -23.07
CA LEU A 158 20.18 6.48 -24.23
C LEU A 158 21.59 7.04 -23.96
N GLY A 159 21.84 7.55 -22.75
CA GLY A 159 23.16 7.99 -22.32
C GLY A 159 24.19 6.85 -22.30
N MET A 160 23.83 5.70 -21.76
CA MET A 160 24.70 4.51 -21.75
C MET A 160 24.98 3.99 -23.17
N LEU A 161 23.97 3.97 -24.05
CA LEU A 161 24.14 3.62 -25.46
C LEU A 161 25.08 4.58 -26.18
N LEU A 162 24.95 5.89 -25.92
CA LEU A 162 25.84 6.90 -26.52
C LEU A 162 27.30 6.68 -26.09
N VAL A 163 27.54 6.47 -24.80
CA VAL A 163 28.87 6.15 -24.26
C VAL A 163 29.44 4.90 -24.94
N TYR A 164 28.67 3.83 -25.03
CA TYR A 164 29.10 2.59 -25.69
C TYR A 164 29.42 2.79 -27.17
N ILE A 165 28.64 3.58 -27.89
CA ILE A 165 28.89 3.92 -29.30
C ILE A 165 30.21 4.70 -29.43
N VAL A 166 30.42 5.71 -28.57
CA VAL A 166 31.65 6.52 -28.58
C VAL A 166 32.89 5.66 -28.29
N GLU A 167 32.83 4.81 -27.26
CA GLU A 167 33.91 3.85 -26.91
C GLU A 167 34.21 2.93 -28.13
N THR A 168 33.16 2.40 -28.76
CA THR A 168 33.31 1.53 -29.92
C THR A 168 34.00 2.26 -31.10
N ILE A 169 33.59 3.49 -31.39
CA ILE A 169 34.19 4.31 -32.45
C ILE A 169 35.67 4.57 -32.13
N ILE A 170 36.01 4.90 -30.89
CA ILE A 170 37.41 5.15 -30.49
C ILE A 170 38.25 3.89 -30.68
N VAL A 171 37.77 2.73 -30.24
CA VAL A 171 38.49 1.44 -30.36
C VAL A 171 38.73 1.01 -31.82
N TYR A 172 37.81 1.32 -32.73
CA TYR A 172 37.95 0.93 -34.15
C TYR A 172 38.53 2.01 -35.04
N ALA A 173 38.72 3.26 -34.54
CA ALA A 173 39.32 4.35 -35.27
C ALA A 173 40.82 4.51 -34.98
N PHE A 174 41.35 3.85 -33.97
CA PHE A 174 42.75 3.79 -33.56
C PHE A 174 43.25 2.35 -33.46
#